data_9bbb5d4835155e3aa6e446d8be97d079
#
_entry.id   9bbb5d4835155e3aa6e446d8be97d079
#
_cell.length_a   1.000
_cell.length_b   1.000
_cell.length_c   1.000
_cell.angle_alpha   90.00
_cell.angle_beta   90.00
_cell.angle_gamma   90.00
#
_symmetry.space_group_name_H-M   'P 1'
#
loop_
_entity.id
_entity.type
_entity.pdbx_description
1 polymer ?
#
loop_
_entity_poly.entity_id
_entity_poly.type
_entity_poly.pdbx_seq_one_letter_code
_entity_poly.pdbx_strand_id
1 'polypeptide(L)'
;LTAAEMNAADRFSFVIVKEENLLNGNLEDITIEGVTDVLNKLEEKPKAVLLFTVCLHHFLGCDLERVYQELEERFPKITFIRCYMDPIMQKHGLTPDQKLRKSIYDALPERNAGKSDLERSVTILGSDFALDETSDIRRLLKWKHIEVKELPECNLWKSYQELADSKIFIACYPPGKYGLESQAERLGKKALYLPGSFDYEEIIRQWRMLEQTVTESVRDAEIDETIEREIALCEAVLKKTRQI
;
A
#
# COMPACT_ATOMS: atom_id res chain seq x y z
N LEU A 1 4.59 15.64 -6.93
CA LEU A 1 6.02 15.50 -6.61
C LEU A 1 6.45 14.05 -6.80
N THR A 2 5.93 13.08 -6.08
CA THR A 2 6.33 11.66 -6.14
C THR A 2 6.32 11.07 -7.56
N ALA A 3 5.30 11.38 -8.36
CA ALA A 3 5.24 10.91 -9.74
C ALA A 3 6.36 11.46 -10.62
N ALA A 4 6.75 12.73 -10.42
CA ALA A 4 7.86 13.33 -11.14
C ALA A 4 9.21 12.74 -10.69
N GLU A 5 9.36 12.49 -9.40
CA GLU A 5 10.55 11.85 -8.82
C GLU A 5 10.73 10.41 -9.34
N MET A 6 9.62 9.71 -9.60
CA MET A 6 9.61 8.36 -10.17
C MET A 6 9.61 8.33 -11.71
N ASN A 7 9.79 9.46 -12.39
CA ASN A 7 9.68 9.58 -13.86
C ASN A 7 8.34 9.05 -14.42
N ALA A 8 7.25 9.24 -13.70
CA ALA A 8 5.91 8.77 -14.07
C ALA A 8 4.92 9.92 -14.33
N ALA A 9 5.42 11.13 -14.59
CA ALA A 9 4.60 12.31 -14.85
C ALA A 9 3.74 12.18 -16.12
N ASP A 10 4.22 11.43 -17.11
CA ASP A 10 3.52 11.09 -18.35
C ASP A 10 2.28 10.19 -18.15
N ARG A 11 2.17 9.55 -16.98
CA ARG A 11 1.03 8.70 -16.60
C ARG A 11 -0.11 9.49 -15.94
N PHE A 12 0.04 10.81 -15.80
CA PHE A 12 -0.98 11.67 -15.22
C PHE A 12 -1.81 12.35 -16.30
N SER A 13 -3.12 12.35 -16.09
CA SER A 13 -4.08 13.12 -16.87
C SER A 13 -5.03 13.86 -15.94
N PHE A 14 -5.60 14.96 -16.42
CA PHE A 14 -6.49 15.79 -15.64
C PHE A 14 -7.82 15.97 -16.38
N VAL A 15 -8.92 15.77 -15.66
CA VAL A 15 -10.25 16.19 -16.10
C VAL A 15 -10.46 17.60 -15.53
N ILE A 16 -10.62 18.58 -16.42
CA ILE A 16 -10.80 19.98 -16.01
C ILE A 16 -12.29 20.25 -15.83
N VAL A 17 -12.68 20.57 -14.59
CA VAL A 17 -14.03 21.00 -14.25
C VAL A 17 -14.10 22.53 -14.29
N LYS A 18 -15.01 23.08 -15.07
CA LYS A 18 -15.24 24.52 -15.17
C LYS A 18 -16.41 24.93 -14.26
N GLU A 19 -16.49 26.23 -13.95
CA GLU A 19 -17.58 26.78 -13.15
C GLU A 19 -18.96 26.47 -13.73
N GLU A 20 -19.13 26.56 -15.05
CA GLU A 20 -20.37 26.20 -15.73
C GLU A 20 -20.83 24.77 -15.48
N ASN A 21 -19.89 23.82 -15.32
CA ASN A 21 -20.21 22.43 -15.00
C ASN A 21 -20.78 22.29 -13.58
N LEU A 22 -20.27 23.11 -12.65
CA LEU A 22 -20.75 23.11 -11.27
C LEU A 22 -22.18 23.71 -11.19
N LEU A 23 -22.40 24.77 -11.92
CA LEU A 23 -23.73 25.44 -11.97
C LEU A 23 -24.78 24.52 -12.62
N ASN A 24 -24.41 23.76 -13.62
CA ASN A 24 -25.31 22.85 -14.34
C ASN A 24 -25.55 21.52 -13.59
N GLY A 25 -24.84 21.25 -12.52
CA GLY A 25 -24.98 20.00 -11.73
C GLY A 25 -24.65 18.72 -12.50
N ASN A 26 -23.71 18.78 -13.46
CA ASN A 26 -23.33 17.64 -14.31
C ASN A 26 -21.92 17.13 -14.04
N LEU A 27 -21.49 17.18 -12.79
CA LEU A 27 -20.12 16.81 -12.39
C LEU A 27 -19.82 15.32 -12.62
N GLU A 28 -20.80 14.43 -12.40
CA GLU A 28 -20.70 13.01 -12.70
C GLU A 28 -20.41 12.79 -14.18
N ASP A 29 -21.23 13.37 -15.06
CA ASP A 29 -21.12 13.17 -16.50
C ASP A 29 -19.80 13.73 -17.03
N ILE A 30 -19.37 14.89 -16.57
CA ILE A 30 -18.06 15.47 -16.93
C ILE A 30 -16.91 14.57 -16.46
N THR A 31 -17.01 13.98 -15.29
CA THR A 31 -15.98 13.05 -14.78
C THR A 31 -15.93 11.79 -15.63
N ILE A 32 -17.08 11.18 -15.92
CA ILE A 32 -17.20 9.97 -16.73
C ILE A 32 -16.67 10.21 -18.14
N GLU A 33 -17.16 11.26 -18.81
CA GLU A 33 -16.75 11.57 -20.18
C GLU A 33 -15.29 12.01 -20.27
N GLY A 34 -14.80 12.77 -19.30
CA GLY A 34 -13.41 13.19 -19.25
C GLY A 34 -12.45 12.01 -19.09
N VAL A 35 -12.75 11.07 -18.19
CA VAL A 35 -11.97 9.85 -18.03
C VAL A 35 -12.07 8.97 -19.28
N THR A 36 -13.26 8.85 -19.86
CA THR A 36 -13.50 8.10 -21.11
C THR A 36 -12.66 8.67 -22.26
N ASP A 37 -12.65 10.00 -22.42
CA ASP A 37 -11.87 10.67 -23.47
C ASP A 37 -10.37 10.44 -23.29
N VAL A 38 -9.85 10.59 -22.06
CA VAL A 38 -8.45 10.31 -21.76
C VAL A 38 -8.10 8.87 -22.12
N LEU A 39 -8.89 7.91 -21.65
CA LEU A 39 -8.63 6.50 -21.92
C LEU A 39 -8.70 6.18 -23.41
N ASN A 40 -9.63 6.75 -24.15
CA ASN A 40 -9.77 6.50 -25.58
C ASN A 40 -8.62 7.05 -26.41
N LYS A 41 -7.94 8.09 -25.96
CA LYS A 41 -6.76 8.68 -26.60
C LYS A 41 -5.47 7.89 -26.39
N LEU A 42 -5.44 7.01 -25.39
CA LEU A 42 -4.26 6.19 -25.15
C LEU A 42 -4.18 5.06 -26.20
N GLU A 43 -3.01 4.87 -26.80
CA GLU A 43 -2.74 3.77 -27.74
C GLU A 43 -2.88 2.43 -27.04
N GLU A 44 -2.29 2.30 -25.85
CA GLU A 44 -2.43 1.13 -24.99
C GLU A 44 -3.24 1.47 -23.74
N LYS A 45 -4.28 0.68 -23.48
CA LYS A 45 -5.11 0.87 -22.27
C LYS A 45 -4.38 0.37 -21.05
N PRO A 46 -4.34 1.15 -19.93
CA PRO A 46 -3.76 0.70 -18.68
C PRO A 46 -4.56 -0.47 -18.10
N LYS A 47 -3.94 -1.26 -17.24
CA LYS A 47 -4.63 -2.32 -16.48
C LYS A 47 -5.34 -1.79 -15.25
N ALA A 48 -4.88 -0.68 -14.73
CA ALA A 48 -5.50 0.01 -13.60
C ALA A 48 -5.45 1.53 -13.78
N VAL A 49 -6.44 2.20 -13.21
CA VAL A 49 -6.56 3.66 -13.15
C VAL A 49 -6.81 4.07 -11.72
N LEU A 50 -5.96 4.92 -11.18
CA LEU A 50 -6.19 5.59 -9.90
C LEU A 50 -6.98 6.87 -10.19
N LEU A 51 -8.27 6.86 -9.88
CA LEU A 51 -9.14 8.02 -10.09
C LEU A 51 -9.22 8.87 -8.82
N PHE A 52 -8.51 9.99 -8.83
CA PHE A 52 -8.49 10.94 -7.72
C PHE A 52 -9.66 11.89 -7.81
N THR A 53 -10.54 11.85 -6.81
CA THR A 53 -11.61 12.84 -6.62
C THR A 53 -11.26 13.77 -5.46
N VAL A 54 -11.78 15.00 -5.49
CA VAL A 54 -11.47 16.04 -4.51
C VAL A 54 -12.73 16.46 -3.75
N CYS A 55 -12.57 17.26 -2.69
CA CYS A 55 -13.67 17.73 -1.83
C CYS A 55 -14.87 18.29 -2.60
N LEU A 56 -14.65 18.86 -3.78
CA LEU A 56 -15.71 19.43 -4.61
C LEU A 56 -16.80 18.41 -4.95
N HIS A 57 -16.42 17.18 -5.24
CA HIS A 57 -17.38 16.10 -5.53
C HIS A 57 -18.30 15.82 -4.34
N HIS A 58 -17.77 15.87 -3.11
CA HIS A 58 -18.58 15.72 -1.90
C HIS A 58 -19.46 16.92 -1.62
N PHE A 59 -18.94 18.15 -1.78
CA PHE A 59 -19.70 19.37 -1.54
C PHE A 59 -20.94 19.48 -2.44
N LEU A 60 -20.82 19.01 -3.66
CA LEU A 60 -21.92 19.04 -4.64
C LEU A 60 -22.79 17.79 -4.62
N GLY A 61 -22.52 16.85 -3.70
CA GLY A 61 -23.30 15.63 -3.58
C GLY A 61 -23.16 14.70 -4.80
N CYS A 62 -22.00 14.72 -5.45
CA CYS A 62 -21.70 13.88 -6.61
C CYS A 62 -21.87 12.39 -6.28
N ASP A 63 -22.63 11.67 -7.10
CA ASP A 63 -22.79 10.21 -7.02
C ASP A 63 -21.56 9.50 -7.60
N LEU A 64 -20.54 9.37 -6.76
CA LEU A 64 -19.29 8.70 -7.15
C LEU A 64 -19.48 7.21 -7.43
N GLU A 65 -20.43 6.53 -6.80
CA GLU A 65 -20.72 5.13 -7.09
C GLU A 65 -21.22 4.96 -8.53
N ARG A 66 -22.11 5.83 -8.99
CA ARG A 66 -22.55 5.89 -10.39
C ARG A 66 -21.35 6.12 -11.32
N VAL A 67 -20.46 7.06 -10.97
CA VAL A 67 -19.26 7.34 -11.78
C VAL A 67 -18.41 6.09 -11.98
N TYR A 68 -18.10 5.38 -10.89
CA TYR A 68 -17.29 4.16 -10.97
C TYR A 68 -18.02 3.04 -11.73
N GLN A 69 -19.30 2.82 -11.46
CA GLN A 69 -20.11 1.82 -12.18
C GLN A 69 -20.06 2.03 -13.69
N GLU A 70 -20.37 3.25 -14.17
CA GLU A 70 -20.35 3.55 -15.59
C GLU A 70 -18.96 3.39 -16.23
N LEU A 71 -17.89 3.77 -15.51
CA LEU A 71 -16.52 3.57 -15.98
C LEU A 71 -16.13 2.09 -16.06
N GLU A 72 -16.50 1.30 -15.08
CA GLU A 72 -16.26 -0.15 -15.05
C GLU A 72 -17.04 -0.87 -16.16
N GLU A 73 -18.27 -0.44 -16.46
CA GLU A 73 -19.06 -0.97 -17.57
C GLU A 73 -18.46 -0.62 -18.95
N ARG A 74 -17.98 0.62 -19.11
CA ARG A 74 -17.32 1.08 -20.35
C ARG A 74 -15.96 0.42 -20.58
N PHE A 75 -15.23 0.14 -19.49
CA PHE A 75 -13.87 -0.41 -19.53
C PHE A 75 -13.70 -1.64 -18.65
N PRO A 76 -14.37 -2.77 -18.95
CA PRO A 76 -14.41 -3.94 -18.06
C PRO A 76 -13.06 -4.67 -17.88
N LYS A 77 -12.03 -4.26 -18.62
CA LYS A 77 -10.65 -4.79 -18.50
C LYS A 77 -9.73 -3.89 -17.70
N ILE A 78 -10.23 -2.76 -17.21
CA ILE A 78 -9.48 -1.79 -16.41
C ILE A 78 -10.00 -1.84 -14.98
N THR A 79 -9.08 -1.95 -14.01
CA THR A 79 -9.41 -1.85 -12.60
C THR A 79 -9.39 -0.38 -12.19
N PHE A 80 -10.51 0.18 -11.73
CA PHE A 80 -10.56 1.53 -11.20
C PHE A 80 -10.33 1.52 -9.69
N ILE A 81 -9.30 2.22 -9.24
CA ILE A 81 -8.95 2.36 -7.82
C ILE A 81 -9.49 3.70 -7.32
N ARG A 82 -10.29 3.64 -6.27
CA ARG A 82 -11.00 4.79 -5.69
C ARG A 82 -10.06 5.61 -4.80
N CYS A 83 -9.68 6.81 -5.23
CA CYS A 83 -8.76 7.68 -4.54
C CYS A 83 -9.45 8.96 -4.06
N TYR A 84 -10.10 8.89 -2.90
CA TYR A 84 -10.84 10.01 -2.33
C TYR A 84 -9.91 10.97 -1.58
N MET A 85 -9.69 12.17 -2.16
CA MET A 85 -8.88 13.24 -1.57
C MET A 85 -9.78 14.33 -1.01
N ASP A 86 -10.44 14.06 0.12
CA ASP A 86 -11.45 14.89 0.75
C ASP A 86 -11.15 15.26 2.21
N PRO A 87 -10.02 15.92 2.51
CA PRO A 87 -9.61 16.22 3.89
C PRO A 87 -10.61 17.10 4.66
N ILE A 88 -11.35 17.96 3.95
CA ILE A 88 -12.29 18.90 4.58
C ILE A 88 -13.52 18.19 5.14
N MET A 89 -13.94 17.11 4.51
CA MET A 89 -15.12 16.35 4.92
C MET A 89 -14.84 15.37 6.07
N GLN A 90 -13.58 15.24 6.46
CA GLN A 90 -13.19 14.32 7.49
C GLN A 90 -13.42 14.91 8.89
N LYS A 91 -14.47 14.50 9.58
CA LYS A 91 -14.68 14.80 11.00
C LYS A 91 -14.13 13.68 11.91
N HIS A 92 -14.25 12.44 11.48
CA HIS A 92 -13.83 11.24 12.22
C HIS A 92 -13.39 10.14 11.25
N GLY A 93 -12.60 9.18 11.72
CA GLY A 93 -12.16 8.01 10.94
C GLY A 93 -10.80 8.19 10.26
N LEU A 94 -10.58 7.44 9.18
CA LEU A 94 -9.31 7.40 8.46
C LEU A 94 -9.00 8.72 7.75
N THR A 95 -7.75 9.15 7.81
CA THR A 95 -7.27 10.30 7.02
C THR A 95 -7.32 9.99 5.51
N PRO A 96 -7.31 10.99 4.62
CA PRO A 96 -7.24 10.75 3.18
C PRO A 96 -6.04 9.88 2.78
N ASP A 97 -4.89 10.08 3.40
CA ASP A 97 -3.69 9.27 3.17
C ASP A 97 -3.90 7.79 3.58
N GLN A 98 -4.50 7.55 4.73
CA GLN A 98 -4.83 6.20 5.19
C GLN A 98 -5.86 5.52 4.27
N LYS A 99 -6.89 6.25 3.83
CA LYS A 99 -7.89 5.76 2.87
C LYS A 99 -7.24 5.40 1.53
N LEU A 100 -6.39 6.28 1.00
CA LEU A 100 -5.69 6.06 -0.25
C LEU A 100 -4.83 4.80 -0.20
N ARG A 101 -4.01 4.66 0.86
CA ARG A 101 -3.16 3.47 1.02
C ARG A 101 -3.95 2.19 1.17
N LYS A 102 -5.10 2.24 1.85
CA LYS A 102 -6.03 1.11 1.89
C LYS A 102 -6.56 0.79 0.48
N SER A 103 -7.09 1.77 -0.23
CA SER A 103 -7.73 1.59 -1.54
C SER A 103 -6.76 1.04 -2.60
N ILE A 104 -5.51 1.45 -2.58
CA ILE A 104 -4.48 0.92 -3.47
C ILE A 104 -4.34 -0.59 -3.32
N TYR A 105 -4.46 -1.13 -2.12
CA TYR A 105 -4.33 -2.56 -1.87
C TYR A 105 -5.66 -3.32 -1.92
N ASP A 106 -6.82 -2.63 -1.90
CA ASP A 106 -8.14 -3.27 -2.05
C ASP A 106 -8.29 -3.96 -3.43
N ALA A 107 -7.54 -3.52 -4.44
CA ALA A 107 -7.51 -4.14 -5.76
C ALA A 107 -6.59 -5.38 -5.86
N LEU A 108 -5.91 -5.78 -4.79
CA LEU A 108 -5.14 -7.02 -4.78
C LEU A 108 -6.07 -8.23 -4.92
N PRO A 109 -5.74 -9.20 -5.79
CA PRO A 109 -6.58 -10.34 -6.03
C PRO A 109 -6.60 -11.31 -4.84
N GLU A 110 -7.73 -11.94 -4.62
CA GLU A 110 -7.81 -13.13 -3.77
C GLU A 110 -7.21 -14.31 -4.53
N ARG A 111 -5.98 -14.65 -4.23
CA ARG A 111 -5.29 -15.77 -4.85
C ARG A 111 -5.10 -16.91 -3.84
N ASN A 112 -5.53 -18.09 -4.23
CA ASN A 112 -5.10 -19.31 -3.59
C ASN A 112 -3.71 -19.66 -4.12
N ALA A 113 -2.69 -19.26 -3.40
CA ALA A 113 -1.31 -19.44 -3.78
C ALA A 113 -0.95 -20.93 -3.98
N GLY A 114 -0.36 -21.24 -5.11
CA GLY A 114 0.28 -22.55 -5.38
C GLY A 114 1.39 -22.82 -4.35
N LYS A 115 1.56 -24.07 -3.98
CA LYS A 115 2.13 -24.54 -2.70
C LYS A 115 3.63 -24.37 -2.44
N SER A 116 4.52 -23.93 -3.32
CA SER A 116 5.96 -24.12 -3.07
C SER A 116 6.83 -22.86 -2.92
N ASP A 117 6.57 -21.77 -3.66
CA ASP A 117 7.48 -20.60 -3.66
C ASP A 117 7.05 -19.46 -2.71
N LEU A 118 5.84 -19.53 -2.20
CA LEU A 118 5.21 -18.49 -1.41
C LEU A 118 5.59 -18.50 0.08
N GLU A 119 6.19 -19.59 0.53
CA GLU A 119 6.56 -19.75 1.95
C GLU A 119 7.73 -18.86 2.35
N ARG A 120 8.48 -18.33 1.36
CA ARG A 120 9.66 -17.51 1.58
C ARG A 120 9.55 -16.09 1.02
N SER A 121 8.36 -15.51 1.06
CA SER A 121 8.18 -14.12 0.67
C SER A 121 7.38 -13.33 1.69
N VAL A 122 7.71 -12.04 1.82
CA VAL A 122 6.97 -11.05 2.58
C VAL A 122 6.59 -9.89 1.68
N THR A 123 5.45 -9.27 1.94
CA THR A 123 5.04 -8.06 1.23
C THR A 123 5.02 -6.89 2.20
N ILE A 124 5.73 -5.81 1.86
CA ILE A 124 5.71 -4.56 2.62
C ILE A 124 4.69 -3.62 1.98
N LEU A 125 3.74 -3.17 2.79
CA LEU A 125 2.61 -2.36 2.37
C LEU A 125 2.69 -0.94 2.95
N GLY A 126 2.07 0.01 2.27
CA GLY A 126 1.70 1.30 2.82
C GLY A 126 2.73 2.41 2.69
N SER A 127 3.88 2.19 2.06
CA SER A 127 4.87 3.23 1.77
C SER A 127 4.88 3.59 0.28
N ASP A 128 5.21 4.85 -0.04
CA ASP A 128 5.46 5.32 -1.41
C ASP A 128 6.88 5.02 -1.87
N PHE A 129 7.77 4.76 -0.93
CA PHE A 129 9.17 4.43 -1.18
C PHE A 129 9.46 3.03 -0.66
N ALA A 130 10.29 2.31 -1.40
CA ALA A 130 10.80 1.03 -0.95
C ALA A 130 11.59 1.19 0.35
N LEU A 131 11.59 0.17 1.18
CA LEU A 131 12.41 0.13 2.37
C LEU A 131 13.89 0.14 1.94
N ASP A 132 14.69 0.98 2.59
CA ASP A 132 16.12 1.11 2.26
C ASP A 132 16.83 -0.23 2.32
N GLU A 133 17.71 -0.50 1.33
CA GLU A 133 18.49 -1.74 1.24
C GLU A 133 19.39 -1.97 2.47
N THR A 134 19.76 -0.89 3.16
CA THR A 134 20.58 -0.95 4.38
C THR A 134 19.77 -1.13 5.65
N SER A 135 18.43 -1.11 5.57
CA SER A 135 17.59 -1.35 6.75
C SER A 135 17.81 -2.77 7.28
N ASP A 136 17.82 -2.92 8.59
CA ASP A 136 18.09 -4.21 9.24
C ASP A 136 17.05 -5.26 8.86
N ILE A 137 15.77 -4.86 8.74
CA ILE A 137 14.69 -5.76 8.30
C ILE A 137 14.98 -6.30 6.90
N ARG A 138 15.29 -5.41 5.93
CA ARG A 138 15.54 -5.82 4.54
C ARG A 138 16.80 -6.67 4.43
N ARG A 139 17.86 -6.30 5.15
CA ARG A 139 19.12 -7.06 5.20
C ARG A 139 18.92 -8.46 5.78
N LEU A 140 18.17 -8.58 6.88
CA LEU A 140 17.85 -9.88 7.48
C LEU A 140 17.07 -10.75 6.51
N LEU A 141 15.98 -10.25 5.93
CA LEU A 141 15.16 -11.02 5.01
C LEU A 141 15.93 -11.48 3.78
N LYS A 142 16.76 -10.60 3.20
CA LYS A 142 17.63 -10.91 2.06
C LYS A 142 18.68 -11.97 2.39
N TRP A 143 19.32 -11.87 3.56
CA TRP A 143 20.30 -12.84 4.01
C TRP A 143 19.70 -14.25 4.17
N LYS A 144 18.42 -14.32 4.55
CA LYS A 144 17.69 -15.58 4.70
C LYS A 144 17.01 -16.06 3.42
N HIS A 145 17.28 -15.43 2.29
CA HIS A 145 16.65 -15.75 1.01
C HIS A 145 15.13 -15.65 1.06
N ILE A 146 14.61 -14.71 1.87
CA ILE A 146 13.19 -14.33 1.87
C ILE A 146 13.02 -13.20 0.87
N GLU A 147 12.17 -13.43 -0.11
CA GLU A 147 11.84 -12.41 -1.11
C GLU A 147 11.03 -11.29 -0.46
N VAL A 148 11.44 -10.05 -0.68
CA VAL A 148 10.70 -8.85 -0.26
C VAL A 148 9.99 -8.28 -1.47
N LYS A 149 8.68 -8.11 -1.37
CA LYS A 149 7.84 -7.52 -2.40
C LYS A 149 7.29 -6.19 -1.90
N GLU A 150 7.41 -5.13 -2.69
CA GLU A 150 6.96 -3.79 -2.34
C GLU A 150 6.29 -3.11 -3.53
N LEU A 151 5.25 -2.30 -3.27
CA LEU A 151 4.55 -1.55 -4.31
C LEU A 151 5.48 -0.64 -5.14
N PRO A 152 6.42 0.11 -4.53
CA PRO A 152 7.34 0.97 -5.28
C PRO A 152 8.24 0.23 -6.28
N GLU A 153 8.43 -1.07 -6.11
CA GLU A 153 9.22 -1.92 -7.01
C GLU A 153 8.39 -2.54 -8.15
N CYS A 154 7.04 -2.36 -8.11
CA CYS A 154 6.14 -2.92 -9.10
C CYS A 154 6.11 -2.07 -10.39
N ASN A 155 6.73 -2.54 -11.45
CA ASN A 155 6.72 -1.88 -12.76
C ASN A 155 5.58 -2.37 -13.68
N LEU A 156 4.96 -3.50 -13.35
CA LEU A 156 3.91 -4.15 -14.14
C LEU A 156 2.71 -4.47 -13.25
N TRP A 157 1.53 -4.50 -13.87
CA TRP A 157 0.30 -4.94 -13.20
C TRP A 157 0.42 -6.35 -12.61
N LYS A 158 1.15 -7.24 -13.27
CA LYS A 158 1.41 -8.59 -12.77
C LYS A 158 2.19 -8.54 -11.46
N SER A 159 3.27 -7.77 -11.38
CA SER A 159 4.07 -7.60 -10.15
C SER A 159 3.24 -7.05 -8.99
N TYR A 160 2.36 -6.07 -9.28
CA TYR A 160 1.40 -5.57 -8.29
C TYR A 160 0.48 -6.69 -7.78
N GLN A 161 -0.08 -7.50 -8.66
CA GLN A 161 -0.94 -8.62 -8.26
C GLN A 161 -0.20 -9.67 -7.43
N GLU A 162 1.10 -9.89 -7.69
CA GLU A 162 1.97 -10.81 -6.97
C GLU A 162 2.27 -10.36 -5.53
N LEU A 163 1.98 -9.10 -5.17
CA LEU A 163 2.00 -8.63 -3.78
C LEU A 163 1.04 -9.44 -2.88
N ALA A 164 -0.06 -9.94 -3.45
CA ALA A 164 -1.03 -10.76 -2.73
C ALA A 164 -0.52 -12.18 -2.40
N ASP A 165 0.60 -12.61 -2.99
CA ASP A 165 1.04 -13.99 -2.89
C ASP A 165 1.74 -14.31 -1.55
N SER A 166 2.38 -13.35 -0.90
CA SER A 166 3.11 -13.57 0.37
C SER A 166 2.19 -13.97 1.51
N LYS A 167 2.70 -14.77 2.44
CA LYS A 167 1.97 -15.19 3.66
C LYS A 167 1.99 -14.14 4.75
N ILE A 168 2.99 -13.27 4.75
CA ILE A 168 3.20 -12.23 5.76
C ILE A 168 3.13 -10.87 5.07
N PHE A 169 2.30 -10.00 5.61
CA PHE A 169 2.24 -8.60 5.25
C PHE A 169 2.85 -7.76 6.36
N ILE A 170 3.74 -6.84 6.00
CA ILE A 170 4.44 -5.95 6.92
C ILE A 170 4.09 -4.50 6.54
N ALA A 171 3.87 -3.64 7.52
CA ALA A 171 3.84 -2.20 7.32
C ALA A 171 4.82 -1.52 8.28
N CYS A 172 5.70 -0.68 7.73
CA CYS A 172 6.64 0.13 8.49
C CYS A 172 6.21 1.60 8.54
N TYR A 173 5.37 2.04 7.63
CA TYR A 173 4.85 3.40 7.56
C TYR A 173 3.51 3.52 8.29
N PRO A 174 3.38 4.43 9.30
CA PRO A 174 2.18 4.49 10.14
C PRO A 174 0.85 4.61 9.40
N PRO A 175 0.69 5.46 8.35
CA PRO A 175 -0.56 5.51 7.58
C PRO A 175 -0.92 4.21 6.86
N GLY A 176 0.06 3.35 6.60
CA GLY A 176 -0.14 2.03 5.98
C GLY A 176 -0.78 0.99 6.88
N LYS A 177 -0.79 1.22 8.20
CA LYS A 177 -1.30 0.24 9.19
C LYS A 177 -2.72 -0.24 8.88
N TYR A 178 -3.64 0.68 8.54
CA TYR A 178 -5.03 0.31 8.25
C TYR A 178 -5.16 -0.53 6.97
N GLY A 179 -4.37 -0.21 5.95
CA GLY A 179 -4.28 -1.03 4.74
C GLY A 179 -3.74 -2.42 5.05
N LEU A 180 -2.70 -2.53 5.88
CA LEU A 180 -2.14 -3.79 6.34
C LEU A 180 -3.21 -4.66 7.03
N GLU A 181 -3.90 -4.14 8.05
CA GLU A 181 -4.88 -4.88 8.82
C GLU A 181 -6.04 -5.36 7.94
N SER A 182 -6.61 -4.45 7.13
CA SER A 182 -7.71 -4.74 6.22
C SER A 182 -7.35 -5.80 5.17
N GLN A 183 -6.15 -5.71 4.58
CA GLN A 183 -5.74 -6.67 3.54
C GLN A 183 -5.31 -8.01 4.12
N ALA A 184 -4.66 -8.03 5.28
CA ALA A 184 -4.33 -9.27 5.95
C ALA A 184 -5.58 -10.07 6.33
N GLU A 185 -6.61 -9.41 6.85
CA GLU A 185 -7.91 -10.03 7.14
C GLU A 185 -8.56 -10.57 5.87
N ARG A 186 -8.73 -9.72 4.84
CA ARG A 186 -9.38 -10.08 3.57
C ARG A 186 -8.70 -11.24 2.85
N LEU A 187 -7.36 -11.26 2.85
CA LEU A 187 -6.56 -12.24 2.11
C LEU A 187 -6.08 -13.42 2.98
N GLY A 188 -6.44 -13.47 4.26
CA GLY A 188 -6.05 -14.53 5.19
C GLY A 188 -4.54 -14.58 5.44
N LYS A 189 -3.87 -13.40 5.55
CA LYS A 189 -2.42 -13.27 5.76
C LYS A 189 -2.08 -12.91 7.20
N LYS A 190 -0.83 -13.16 7.61
CA LYS A 190 -0.32 -12.62 8.87
C LYS A 190 0.05 -11.16 8.70
N ALA A 191 -0.40 -10.30 9.62
CA ALA A 191 -0.08 -8.87 9.65
C ALA A 191 1.00 -8.59 10.67
N LEU A 192 2.01 -7.81 10.29
CA LEU A 192 3.07 -7.36 11.18
C LEU A 192 3.30 -5.86 11.01
N TYR A 193 3.04 -5.08 12.06
CA TYR A 193 3.25 -3.64 12.06
C TYR A 193 4.52 -3.28 12.81
N LEU A 194 5.51 -2.77 12.08
CA LEU A 194 6.85 -2.43 12.54
C LEU A 194 7.20 -0.98 12.17
N PRO A 195 6.65 0.04 12.86
CA PRO A 195 6.81 1.43 12.46
C PRO A 195 8.21 1.99 12.64
N GLY A 196 9.12 1.22 13.22
CA GLY A 196 10.41 1.73 13.68
C GLY A 196 10.27 2.57 14.95
N SER A 197 11.36 2.73 15.68
CA SER A 197 11.37 3.51 16.93
C SER A 197 12.78 3.97 17.27
N PHE A 198 12.87 5.03 18.08
CA PHE A 198 14.09 5.41 18.79
C PHE A 198 14.10 4.92 20.25
N ASP A 199 13.01 4.29 20.70
CA ASP A 199 12.91 3.63 21.99
C ASP A 199 13.40 2.18 21.86
N TYR A 200 14.48 1.84 22.55
CA TYR A 200 15.11 0.52 22.49
C TYR A 200 14.21 -0.60 23.03
N GLU A 201 13.34 -0.33 23.99
CA GLU A 201 12.37 -1.33 24.46
C GLU A 201 11.35 -1.67 23.37
N GLU A 202 10.89 -0.66 22.65
CA GLU A 202 10.01 -0.83 21.51
C GLU A 202 10.70 -1.55 20.35
N ILE A 203 11.98 -1.24 20.07
CA ILE A 203 12.79 -1.95 19.05
C ILE A 203 12.87 -3.44 19.40
N ILE A 204 13.22 -3.78 20.65
CA ILE A 204 13.28 -5.17 21.12
C ILE A 204 11.92 -5.87 20.93
N ARG A 205 10.84 -5.18 21.28
CA ARG A 205 9.50 -5.71 21.10
C ARG A 205 9.18 -6.01 19.64
N GLN A 206 9.53 -5.11 18.72
CA GLN A 206 9.33 -5.28 17.29
C GLN A 206 10.16 -6.44 16.73
N TRP A 207 11.40 -6.59 17.16
CA TRP A 207 12.24 -7.74 16.78
C TRP A 207 11.65 -9.07 17.23
N ARG A 208 11.15 -9.16 18.45
CA ARG A 208 10.47 -10.38 18.96
C ARG A 208 9.19 -10.69 18.18
N MET A 209 8.43 -9.69 17.80
CA MET A 209 7.26 -9.87 16.93
C MET A 209 7.67 -10.40 15.56
N LEU A 210 8.73 -9.87 14.96
CA LEU A 210 9.26 -10.34 13.69
C LEU A 210 9.72 -11.80 13.80
N GLU A 211 10.54 -12.11 14.81
CA GLU A 211 11.02 -13.46 15.10
C GLU A 211 9.85 -14.46 15.15
N GLN A 212 8.89 -14.23 16.03
CA GLN A 212 7.75 -15.11 16.20
C GLN A 212 6.99 -15.30 14.87
N THR A 213 6.73 -14.22 14.15
CA THR A 213 5.94 -14.25 12.92
C THR A 213 6.66 -14.99 11.80
N VAL A 214 7.96 -14.74 11.62
CA VAL A 214 8.76 -15.32 10.54
C VAL A 214 9.09 -16.78 10.84
N THR A 215 9.51 -17.12 12.06
CA THR A 215 9.83 -18.50 12.48
C THR A 215 8.62 -19.42 12.33
N GLU A 216 7.45 -19.00 12.78
CA GLU A 216 6.21 -19.77 12.60
C GLU A 216 5.85 -19.99 11.13
N SER A 217 6.23 -19.08 10.25
CA SER A 217 5.85 -19.13 8.84
C SER A 217 6.89 -19.79 7.94
N VAL A 218 8.18 -19.62 8.24
CA VAL A 218 9.31 -20.06 7.40
C VAL A 218 10.08 -21.24 8.02
N ARG A 219 9.93 -21.50 9.32
CA ARG A 219 10.59 -22.57 10.07
C ARG A 219 12.12 -22.60 9.88
N ASP A 220 12.74 -21.44 10.08
CA ASP A 220 14.18 -21.27 9.88
C ASP A 220 14.88 -20.92 11.21
N ALA A 221 15.57 -21.87 11.81
CA ALA A 221 16.23 -21.70 13.11
C ALA A 221 17.37 -20.64 13.09
N GLU A 222 18.01 -20.42 11.93
CA GLU A 222 19.11 -19.44 11.86
C GLU A 222 18.62 -17.99 11.90
N ILE A 223 17.33 -17.72 11.60
CA ILE A 223 16.73 -16.38 11.79
C ILE A 223 16.75 -16.02 13.28
N ASP A 224 16.46 -16.98 14.13
CA ASP A 224 16.37 -16.80 15.58
C ASP A 224 17.69 -16.27 16.16
N GLU A 225 18.84 -16.84 15.77
CA GLU A 225 20.16 -16.42 16.23
C GLU A 225 20.48 -14.96 15.84
N THR A 226 20.07 -14.55 14.64
CA THR A 226 20.30 -13.18 14.18
C THR A 226 19.44 -12.19 14.95
N ILE A 227 18.16 -12.49 15.15
CA ILE A 227 17.24 -11.67 15.91
C ILE A 227 17.68 -11.57 17.38
N GLU A 228 18.08 -12.67 18.00
CA GLU A 228 18.59 -12.68 19.36
C GLU A 228 19.86 -11.81 19.53
N ARG A 229 20.74 -11.81 18.52
CA ARG A 229 21.91 -10.92 18.53
C ARG A 229 21.50 -9.43 18.46
N GLU A 230 20.56 -9.04 17.61
CA GLU A 230 20.07 -7.65 17.51
C GLU A 230 19.36 -7.23 18.80
N ILE A 231 18.57 -8.10 19.41
CA ILE A 231 17.94 -7.87 20.71
C ILE A 231 19.02 -7.63 21.77
N ALA A 232 20.05 -8.48 21.83
CA ALA A 232 21.14 -8.37 22.81
C ALA A 232 21.92 -7.04 22.67
N LEU A 233 22.12 -6.56 21.44
CA LEU A 233 22.73 -5.24 21.18
C LEU A 233 21.86 -4.10 21.71
N CYS A 234 20.57 -4.12 21.47
CA CYS A 234 19.63 -3.14 21.99
C CYS A 234 19.57 -3.15 23.53
N GLU A 235 19.54 -4.33 24.15
CA GLU A 235 19.56 -4.48 25.61
C GLU A 235 20.85 -3.96 26.24
N ALA A 236 22.00 -4.15 25.58
CA ALA A 236 23.28 -3.61 26.05
C ALA A 236 23.29 -2.07 26.05
N VAL A 237 22.68 -1.42 25.05
CA VAL A 237 22.52 0.03 25.00
C VAL A 237 21.60 0.51 26.12
N LEU A 238 20.46 -0.14 26.32
CA LEU A 238 19.52 0.18 27.41
C LEU A 238 20.17 0.11 28.80
N LYS A 239 20.97 -0.90 29.04
CA LYS A 239 21.70 -1.03 30.30
C LYS A 239 22.67 0.14 30.54
N LYS A 240 23.36 0.60 29.50
CA LYS A 240 24.27 1.78 29.60
C LYS A 240 23.52 3.07 29.86
N THR A 241 22.39 3.29 29.18
CA THR A 241 21.61 4.55 29.37
C THR A 241 20.90 4.64 30.71
N ARG A 242 20.52 3.49 31.30
CA ARG A 242 19.92 3.48 32.67
C ARG A 242 20.93 3.67 33.81
N GLN A 243 22.23 3.66 33.50
CA GLN A 243 23.29 3.90 34.49
C GLN A 243 23.78 5.36 34.50
N ILE A 244 23.26 6.22 33.65
CA ILE A 244 23.48 7.67 33.61
C ILE A 244 22.29 8.38 34.28
#